data_2d3b9c8b51f7479fd5f4ce0722ad8fea
#
_entry.id   2d3b9c8b51f7479fd5f4ce0722ad8fea
#
_cell.length_a   1.000
_cell.length_b   1.000
_cell.length_c   1.000
_cell.angle_alpha   90.00
_cell.angle_beta   90.00
_cell.angle_gamma   90.00
#
_symmetry.space_group_name_H-M   'P 1'
#
loop_
_entity.id
_entity.type
_entity.pdbx_description
1 polymer ?
#
loop_
_entity_poly.entity_id
_entity_poly.type
_entity_poly.pdbx_seq_one_letter_code
_entity_poly.pdbx_strand_id
1 'polypeptide(L)'
;MSSIRKKLKILGTNFLFLLLFLILAEFGLRIANLGYDNAAFEPDSVLHHIHRPDYFFIHSNAAEHEYGNIQVRYDRMGYVVNPNEKKTENCRGKIWFFGDSYIEALQVNYDSSVVGILEKDFPD
;
A
#
# COMPACT_ATOMS: atom_id res chain seq x y z
N MET A 1 44.29 -8.60 30.91
CA MET A 1 43.14 -7.65 30.91
C MET A 1 43.09 -6.72 29.74
N SER A 2 44.18 -6.29 29.09
CA SER A 2 44.16 -5.34 27.94
C SER A 2 43.55 -5.89 26.65
N SER A 3 43.74 -7.20 26.36
CA SER A 3 43.25 -7.83 25.12
C SER A 3 41.71 -7.92 25.04
N ILE A 4 41.04 -8.22 26.15
CA ILE A 4 39.56 -8.30 26.19
C ILE A 4 38.93 -6.93 25.97
N ARG A 5 39.48 -5.90 26.56
CA ARG A 5 38.99 -4.52 26.34
C ARG A 5 39.09 -4.06 24.88
N LYS A 6 40.18 -4.45 24.20
CA LYS A 6 40.34 -4.16 22.74
C LYS A 6 39.30 -4.91 21.93
N LYS A 7 39.07 -6.20 22.20
CA LYS A 7 38.05 -6.99 21.51
C LYS A 7 36.64 -6.42 21.71
N LEU A 8 36.30 -6.02 22.94
CA LEU A 8 35.02 -5.40 23.26
C LEU A 8 34.82 -4.04 22.54
N LYS A 9 35.87 -3.22 22.45
CA LYS A 9 35.80 -1.98 21.69
C LYS A 9 35.55 -2.23 20.20
N ILE A 10 36.28 -3.16 19.59
CA ILE A 10 36.10 -3.53 18.17
C ILE A 10 34.68 -4.04 17.94
N LEU A 11 34.19 -4.92 18.80
CA LEU A 11 32.82 -5.46 18.70
C LEU A 11 31.77 -4.34 18.81
N GLY A 12 31.92 -3.43 19.78
CA GLY A 12 31.02 -2.30 19.97
C GLY A 12 31.05 -1.33 18.78
N THR A 13 32.24 -1.05 18.22
CA THR A 13 32.36 -0.22 17.03
C THR A 13 31.70 -0.85 15.82
N ASN A 14 31.92 -2.14 15.57
CA ASN A 14 31.29 -2.87 14.47
C ASN A 14 29.75 -2.92 14.63
N PHE A 15 29.27 -3.11 15.84
CA PHE A 15 27.83 -3.07 16.12
C PHE A 15 27.23 -1.69 15.83
N LEU A 16 27.94 -0.62 16.22
CA LEU A 16 27.49 0.74 15.92
C LEU A 16 27.44 1.03 14.42
N PHE A 17 28.45 0.58 13.66
CA PHE A 17 28.45 0.71 12.20
C PHE A 17 27.31 -0.10 11.56
N LEU A 18 27.05 -1.31 12.02
CA LEU A 18 25.93 -2.12 11.54
C LEU A 18 24.59 -1.42 11.79
N LEU A 19 24.41 -0.88 13.00
CA LEU A 19 23.18 -0.16 13.35
C LEU A 19 23.00 1.09 12.47
N LEU A 20 24.07 1.87 12.26
CA LEU A 20 24.05 3.03 11.37
C LEU A 20 23.71 2.63 9.94
N PHE A 21 24.31 1.55 9.44
CA PHE A 21 24.01 1.03 8.11
C PHE A 21 22.55 0.63 7.96
N LEU A 22 21.97 -0.07 8.94
CA LEU A 22 20.55 -0.46 8.92
C LEU A 22 19.62 0.76 8.92
N ILE A 23 19.93 1.78 9.70
CA ILE A 23 19.17 3.04 9.71
C ILE A 23 19.23 3.73 8.34
N LEU A 24 20.42 3.82 7.75
CA LEU A 24 20.58 4.43 6.43
C LEU A 24 19.90 3.62 5.31
N ALA A 25 19.96 2.28 5.40
CA ALA A 25 19.25 1.40 4.47
C ALA A 25 17.72 1.57 4.57
N GLU A 26 17.18 1.61 5.78
CA GLU A 26 15.75 1.87 6.00
C GLU A 26 15.33 3.23 5.43
N PHE A 27 16.12 4.28 5.68
CA PHE A 27 15.88 5.60 5.10
C PHE A 27 15.93 5.57 3.56
N GLY A 28 16.92 4.87 3.00
CA GLY A 28 17.05 4.71 1.55
C GLY A 28 15.86 4.00 0.92
N LEU A 29 15.39 2.91 1.55
CA LEU A 29 14.22 2.16 1.10
C LEU A 29 12.94 3.02 1.16
N ARG A 30 12.76 3.81 2.22
CA ARG A 30 11.63 4.74 2.34
C ARG A 30 11.65 5.85 1.29
N ILE A 31 12.80 6.44 1.02
CA ILE A 31 12.95 7.47 -0.04
C ILE A 31 12.69 6.86 -1.42
N ALA A 32 13.17 5.64 -1.66
CA ALA A 32 12.94 4.91 -2.90
C ALA A 32 11.51 4.37 -3.04
N ASN A 33 10.68 4.55 -2.01
CA ASN A 33 9.32 3.99 -1.92
C ASN A 33 9.28 2.47 -2.15
N LEU A 34 10.34 1.78 -1.72
CA LEU A 34 10.46 0.32 -1.75
C LEU A 34 10.06 -0.22 -0.37
N GLY A 35 8.88 -0.78 -0.27
CA GLY A 35 8.39 -1.36 0.97
C GLY A 35 6.89 -1.59 0.96
N TYR A 36 6.39 -2.28 1.97
CA TYR A 36 4.96 -2.45 2.18
C TYR A 36 4.35 -1.12 2.64
N ASP A 37 3.50 -0.54 1.81
CA ASP A 37 2.67 0.59 2.21
C ASP A 37 1.42 0.07 2.93
N ASN A 38 1.51 -0.11 4.24
CA ASN A 38 0.38 -0.46 5.09
C ASN A 38 -0.50 0.75 5.45
N ALA A 39 -0.25 1.90 4.86
CA ALA A 39 -0.99 3.13 5.15
C ALA A 39 -2.46 3.10 4.72
N ALA A 40 -2.85 2.06 3.95
CA ALA A 40 -4.21 1.89 3.46
C ALA A 40 -5.21 1.41 4.52
N PHE A 41 -4.75 0.94 5.69
CA PHE A 41 -5.61 0.37 6.72
C PHE A 41 -5.61 1.20 8.00
N GLU A 42 -6.79 1.28 8.63
CA GLU A 42 -6.97 1.83 9.98
C GLU A 42 -7.54 0.74 10.90
N PRO A 43 -7.15 0.75 12.20
CA PRO A 43 -7.73 -0.19 13.16
C PRO A 43 -9.22 0.12 13.39
N ASP A 44 -10.04 -0.92 13.41
CA ASP A 44 -11.46 -0.86 13.73
C ASP A 44 -11.79 -1.80 14.88
N SER A 45 -12.69 -1.37 15.76
CA SER A 45 -13.05 -2.13 16.97
C SER A 45 -13.94 -3.34 16.71
N VAL A 46 -14.63 -3.39 15.58
CA VAL A 46 -15.56 -4.45 15.20
C VAL A 46 -14.97 -5.35 14.12
N LEU A 47 -14.39 -4.73 13.08
CA LEU A 47 -13.87 -5.42 11.90
C LEU A 47 -12.37 -5.69 11.97
N HIS A 48 -11.72 -5.37 13.09
CA HIS A 48 -10.28 -5.42 13.32
C HIS A 48 -9.50 -4.36 12.52
N HIS A 49 -9.80 -4.19 11.25
CA HIS A 49 -9.26 -3.13 10.40
C HIS A 49 -10.26 -2.79 9.28
N ILE A 50 -10.19 -1.56 8.83
CA ILE A 50 -10.94 -1.03 7.68
C ILE A 50 -9.97 -0.32 6.73
N HIS A 51 -10.36 -0.16 5.49
CA HIS A 51 -9.61 0.70 4.58
C HIS A 51 -9.76 2.16 5.01
N ARG A 52 -8.68 2.90 4.87
CA ARG A 52 -8.62 4.31 5.24
C ARG A 52 -9.58 5.13 4.38
N PRO A 53 -10.56 5.83 4.97
CA PRO A 53 -11.52 6.64 4.22
C PRO A 53 -10.85 7.79 3.44
N ASP A 54 -11.42 8.10 2.27
CA ASP A 54 -10.96 9.19 1.38
C ASP A 54 -9.46 9.11 1.05
N TYR A 55 -8.90 7.91 0.94
CA TYR A 55 -7.47 7.69 0.78
C TYR A 55 -7.11 7.33 -0.67
N PHE A 56 -6.04 7.94 -1.15
CA PHE A 56 -5.44 7.63 -2.45
C PHE A 56 -3.98 7.24 -2.25
N PHE A 57 -3.56 6.17 -2.88
CA PHE A 57 -2.16 5.78 -2.89
C PHE A 57 -1.77 5.10 -4.21
N ILE A 58 -0.47 5.03 -4.44
CA ILE A 58 0.10 4.31 -5.57
C ILE A 58 0.71 3.03 -5.03
N HIS A 59 0.12 1.91 -5.38
CA HIS A 59 0.67 0.60 -5.04
C HIS A 59 1.83 0.30 -5.99
N SER A 60 3.04 0.44 -5.49
CA SER A 60 4.26 0.19 -6.24
C SER A 60 4.93 -1.09 -5.75
N ASN A 61 4.50 -2.22 -6.26
CA ASN A 61 5.29 -3.45 -6.11
C ASN A 61 5.96 -3.76 -7.45
N ALA A 62 7.07 -3.09 -7.72
CA ALA A 62 7.77 -3.13 -9.00
C ALA A 62 8.24 -4.54 -9.41
N ALA A 63 8.32 -5.49 -8.47
CA ALA A 63 8.75 -6.86 -8.74
C ALA A 63 7.60 -7.78 -9.19
N GLU A 64 6.33 -7.42 -8.93
CA GLU A 64 5.17 -8.28 -9.16
C GLU A 64 4.22 -7.73 -10.23
N HIS A 65 4.40 -6.49 -10.70
CA HIS A 65 3.46 -5.86 -11.61
C HIS A 65 4.07 -5.58 -12.97
N GLU A 66 3.54 -6.25 -13.98
CA GLU A 66 3.84 -6.05 -15.40
C GLU A 66 3.52 -4.60 -15.86
N TYR A 67 2.64 -3.89 -15.16
CA TYR A 67 2.09 -2.59 -15.55
C TYR A 67 2.54 -1.40 -14.70
N GLY A 68 3.46 -1.59 -13.76
CA GLY A 68 4.01 -0.49 -12.95
C GLY A 68 3.09 -0.03 -11.80
N ASN A 69 3.07 1.25 -11.54
CA ASN A 69 2.37 1.84 -10.39
C ASN A 69 0.85 1.79 -10.55
N ILE A 70 0.19 1.02 -9.69
CA ILE A 70 -1.26 0.88 -9.68
C ILE A 70 -1.85 1.96 -8.78
N GLN A 71 -2.76 2.75 -9.34
CA GLN A 71 -3.49 3.76 -8.58
C GLN A 71 -4.68 3.14 -7.88
N VAL A 72 -4.74 3.31 -6.56
CA VAL A 72 -5.83 2.82 -5.73
C VAL A 72 -6.46 4.00 -5.00
N ARG A 73 -7.78 4.05 -5.02
CA ARG A 73 -8.55 5.06 -4.31
C ARG A 73 -9.65 4.41 -3.51
N TYR A 74 -9.74 4.80 -2.25
CA TYR A 74 -10.87 4.47 -1.37
C TYR A 74 -11.78 5.68 -1.21
N ASP A 75 -13.08 5.45 -1.21
CA ASP A 75 -14.04 6.48 -0.95
C ASP A 75 -14.18 6.80 0.55
N ARG A 76 -15.17 7.63 0.87
CA ARG A 76 -15.46 8.05 2.25
C ARG A 76 -15.85 6.89 3.18
N MET A 77 -16.27 5.76 2.63
CA MET A 77 -16.65 4.55 3.38
C MET A 77 -15.57 3.47 3.35
N GLY A 78 -14.43 3.73 2.71
CA GLY A 78 -13.33 2.78 2.57
C GLY A 78 -13.53 1.77 1.44
N TYR A 79 -14.44 1.98 0.51
CA TYR A 79 -14.61 1.11 -0.66
C TYR A 79 -13.69 1.54 -1.80
N VAL A 80 -13.17 0.56 -2.54
CA VAL A 80 -12.38 0.80 -3.76
C VAL A 80 -13.28 1.43 -4.81
N VAL A 81 -12.83 2.55 -5.36
CA VAL A 81 -13.55 3.29 -6.41
C VAL A 81 -12.59 3.64 -7.55
N ASN A 82 -13.17 3.97 -8.71
CA ASN A 82 -12.40 4.41 -9.85
C ASN A 82 -11.54 5.63 -9.49
N PRO A 83 -10.20 5.53 -9.56
CA PRO A 83 -9.30 6.64 -9.19
C PRO A 83 -9.45 7.85 -10.11
N ASN A 84 -9.93 7.65 -11.33
CA ASN A 84 -10.08 8.69 -12.35
C ASN A 84 -11.48 9.32 -12.37
N GLU A 85 -12.43 8.76 -11.63
CA GLU A 85 -13.78 9.26 -11.62
C GLU A 85 -13.89 10.59 -10.84
N LYS A 86 -14.43 11.60 -11.49
CA LYS A 86 -14.90 12.81 -10.81
C LYS A 86 -16.22 12.45 -10.14
N LYS A 87 -16.30 12.60 -8.80
CA LYS A 87 -17.52 12.36 -8.00
C LYS A 87 -18.77 12.77 -8.75
N THR A 88 -19.49 11.82 -9.29
CA THR A 88 -20.85 12.05 -9.83
C THR A 88 -21.82 11.76 -8.69
N GLU A 89 -22.41 12.81 -8.14
CA GLU A 89 -23.40 12.72 -7.04
C GLU A 89 -24.74 12.11 -7.47
N ASN A 90 -24.93 11.81 -8.76
CA ASN A 90 -26.22 11.46 -9.36
C ASN A 90 -26.32 10.03 -9.90
N CYS A 91 -25.69 9.07 -9.28
CA CYS A 91 -25.88 7.67 -9.66
C CYS A 91 -27.31 7.20 -9.29
N ARG A 92 -28.11 6.83 -10.27
CA ARG A 92 -29.47 6.28 -10.09
C ARG A 92 -29.52 4.88 -9.47
N GLY A 93 -28.38 4.19 -9.45
CA GLY A 93 -28.22 2.87 -8.83
C GLY A 93 -26.76 2.62 -8.53
N LYS A 94 -26.49 1.80 -7.53
CA LYS A 94 -25.13 1.35 -7.21
C LYS A 94 -25.13 -0.16 -7.13
N ILE A 95 -24.17 -0.78 -7.79
CA ILE A 95 -23.90 -2.21 -7.64
C ILE A 95 -22.69 -2.34 -6.71
N TRP A 96 -22.85 -3.11 -5.64
CA TRP A 96 -21.79 -3.34 -4.68
C TRP A 96 -21.18 -4.73 -4.89
N PHE A 97 -19.86 -4.78 -5.01
CA PHE A 97 -19.13 -6.03 -5.07
C PHE A 97 -18.44 -6.27 -3.73
N PHE A 98 -18.69 -7.44 -3.16
CA PHE A 98 -18.07 -7.87 -1.91
C PHE A 98 -17.22 -9.10 -2.18
N GLY A 99 -16.02 -9.13 -1.64
CA GLY A 99 -15.11 -10.25 -1.79
C GLY A 99 -13.83 -10.02 -1.01
N ASP A 100 -12.87 -10.87 -1.30
CA ASP A 100 -11.52 -10.83 -0.73
C ASP A 100 -10.57 -9.96 -1.59
N SER A 101 -9.28 -10.19 -1.45
CA SER A 101 -8.22 -9.50 -2.19
C SER A 101 -8.34 -9.59 -3.72
N TYR A 102 -9.05 -10.59 -4.27
CA TYR A 102 -9.31 -10.69 -5.70
C TYR A 102 -10.32 -9.65 -6.18
N ILE A 103 -11.31 -9.32 -5.36
CA ILE A 103 -12.28 -8.26 -5.67
C ILE A 103 -11.65 -6.89 -5.44
N GLU A 104 -10.83 -6.73 -4.40
CA GLU A 104 -10.05 -5.51 -4.15
C GLU A 104 -9.09 -5.20 -5.28
N ALA A 105 -8.52 -6.24 -5.90
CA ALA A 105 -7.75 -6.21 -7.15
C ALA A 105 -6.54 -5.23 -7.12
N LEU A 106 -5.82 -5.14 -5.99
CA LEU A 106 -4.64 -4.26 -5.85
C LEU A 106 -3.49 -4.60 -6.81
N GLN A 107 -3.56 -5.78 -7.46
CA GLN A 107 -2.53 -6.25 -8.39
C GLN A 107 -2.74 -5.76 -9.83
N VAL A 108 -3.86 -5.11 -10.13
CA VAL A 108 -4.20 -4.63 -11.48
C VAL A 108 -4.74 -3.21 -11.44
N ASN A 109 -4.59 -2.48 -12.53
CA ASN A 109 -5.25 -1.18 -12.65
C ASN A 109 -6.77 -1.34 -12.57
N TYR A 110 -7.44 -0.36 -11.97
CA TYR A 110 -8.91 -0.39 -11.79
C TYR A 110 -9.64 -0.78 -13.07
N ASP A 111 -9.27 -0.20 -14.20
CA ASP A 111 -9.86 -0.48 -15.52
C ASP A 111 -9.74 -1.93 -15.99
N SER A 112 -8.83 -2.70 -15.41
CA SER A 112 -8.59 -4.13 -15.69
C SER A 112 -9.15 -5.04 -14.60
N SER A 113 -9.71 -4.46 -13.53
CA SER A 113 -10.41 -5.22 -12.50
C SER A 113 -11.80 -5.65 -12.98
N VAL A 114 -12.39 -6.64 -12.31
CA VAL A 114 -13.77 -7.09 -12.60
C VAL A 114 -14.74 -5.92 -12.52
N VAL A 115 -14.60 -5.08 -11.51
CA VAL A 115 -15.47 -3.93 -11.29
C VAL A 115 -15.31 -2.90 -12.40
N GLY A 116 -14.07 -2.55 -12.76
CA GLY A 116 -13.79 -1.58 -13.81
C GLY A 116 -14.21 -2.05 -15.22
N ILE A 117 -14.15 -3.36 -15.49
CA ILE A 117 -14.66 -3.93 -16.75
C ILE A 117 -16.18 -3.81 -16.80
N LEU A 118 -16.87 -4.20 -15.72
CA LEU A 118 -18.32 -4.13 -15.66
C LEU A 118 -18.84 -2.69 -15.72
N GLU A 119 -18.15 -1.73 -15.11
CA GLU A 119 -18.51 -0.32 -15.21
C GLU A 119 -18.46 0.20 -16.65
N LYS A 120 -17.52 -0.27 -17.47
CA LYS A 120 -17.45 0.06 -18.90
C LYS A 120 -18.59 -0.55 -19.72
N ASP A 121 -19.00 -1.76 -19.34
CA ASP A 121 -20.05 -2.50 -20.06
C ASP A 121 -21.45 -2.02 -19.68
N PHE A 122 -21.63 -1.40 -18.53
CA PHE A 122 -22.89 -0.85 -18.02
C PHE A 122 -22.74 0.65 -17.67
N PRO A 123 -22.43 1.50 -18.65
CA PRO A 123 -22.37 2.95 -18.40
C PRO A 123 -23.76 3.46 -18.01
N ASP A 124 -23.85 4.39 -17.05
CA ASP A 124 -25.08 5.04 -16.55
C ASP A 124 -25.92 5.71 -17.65
#